data_7467f8fd07eb8e0f36833c359cfec37f
#
_entry.id   7467f8fd07eb8e0f36833c359cfec37f
#
_cell.length_a   1.000
_cell.length_b   1.000
_cell.length_c   1.000
_cell.angle_alpha   90.00
_cell.angle_beta   90.00
_cell.angle_gamma   90.00
#
_symmetry.space_group_name_H-M   'P 1'
#
loop_
_entity.id
_entity.type
_entity.pdbx_description
1 polymer ?
#
loop_
_entity_poly.entity_id
_entity_poly.type
_entity_poly.pdbx_seq_one_letter_code
_entity_poly.pdbx_strand_id
1 'polypeptide(L)'
;MAAPTRPSVIPLVINGKEELTSSTFDVISPYTNKPCWASASASPEDAIRAVEAAEAAFPKWSQTKPAVRRDILLKAADLLESRLETNAEYMRTEMGADAGASNFFIVPLGIRMMREVASRITSICGSVPVVEEEGQSAIVFKEPMGVILGLVPWFVLVHTFKLNLG
;
A
#
# COMPACT_ATOMS: atom_id res chain seq x y z
N MET A 1 17.72 -9.17 14.77
CA MET A 1 18.17 -8.10 13.88
C MET A 1 17.74 -6.80 14.53
N ALA A 2 18.63 -5.78 14.63
CA ALA A 2 18.24 -4.47 15.16
C ALA A 2 17.12 -3.88 14.29
N ALA A 3 16.12 -3.24 14.92
CA ALA A 3 15.10 -2.51 14.21
C ALA A 3 15.76 -1.47 13.30
N PRO A 4 15.30 -1.29 12.06
CA PRO A 4 15.85 -0.27 11.18
C PRO A 4 15.70 1.09 11.86
N THR A 5 16.80 1.81 12.02
CA THR A 5 16.74 3.19 12.49
C THR A 5 15.95 4.03 11.51
N ARG A 6 14.86 4.63 11.99
CA ARG A 6 14.01 5.48 11.16
C ARG A 6 14.79 6.73 10.75
N PRO A 7 14.70 7.19 9.49
CA PRO A 7 15.32 8.43 9.09
C PRO A 7 14.69 9.61 9.87
N SER A 8 15.48 10.65 10.12
CA SER A 8 15.01 11.88 10.81
C SER A 8 13.87 12.56 10.07
N VAL A 9 13.80 12.41 8.76
CA VAL A 9 12.70 12.86 7.89
C VAL A 9 12.23 11.68 7.05
N ILE A 10 10.93 11.41 7.03
CA ILE A 10 10.32 10.39 6.19
C ILE A 10 10.22 10.94 4.77
N PRO A 11 10.89 10.33 3.78
CA PRO A 11 10.89 10.81 2.40
C PRO A 11 9.58 10.50 1.68
N LEU A 12 9.31 11.19 0.57
CA LEU A 12 8.41 10.72 -0.47
C LEU A 12 9.02 9.49 -1.15
N VAL A 13 8.17 8.62 -1.70
CA VAL A 13 8.62 7.51 -2.52
C VAL A 13 7.95 7.63 -3.90
N ILE A 14 8.72 8.03 -4.91
CA ILE A 14 8.24 8.16 -6.28
C ILE A 14 9.06 7.24 -7.17
N ASN A 15 8.40 6.39 -7.95
CA ASN A 15 9.05 5.41 -8.82
C ASN A 15 10.11 4.55 -8.11
N GLY A 16 9.81 4.12 -6.87
CA GLY A 16 10.71 3.31 -6.03
C GLY A 16 11.92 4.04 -5.45
N LYS A 17 12.04 5.37 -5.65
CA LYS A 17 13.13 6.19 -5.11
C LYS A 17 12.64 7.04 -3.95
N GLU A 18 13.49 7.15 -2.92
CA GLU A 18 13.26 8.04 -1.79
C GLU A 18 13.71 9.46 -2.15
N GLU A 19 12.82 10.43 -1.94
CA GLU A 19 13.07 11.83 -2.26
C GLU A 19 12.71 12.71 -1.06
N LEU A 20 13.66 13.57 -0.66
CA LEU A 20 13.41 14.62 0.33
C LEU A 20 12.94 15.88 -0.39
N THR A 21 12.00 16.59 0.24
CA THR A 21 11.48 17.86 -0.23
C THR A 21 12.07 19.01 0.57
N SER A 22 11.99 20.22 0.05
CA SER A 22 12.41 21.45 0.75
C SER A 22 11.50 21.82 1.92
N SER A 23 10.28 21.27 1.96
CA SER A 23 9.30 21.48 3.01
C SER A 23 9.01 20.20 3.74
N THR A 24 8.86 20.28 5.07
CA THR A 24 8.52 19.14 5.93
C THR A 24 7.43 19.55 6.90
N PHE A 25 6.76 18.56 7.47
CA PHE A 25 5.84 18.76 8.59
C PHE A 25 6.11 17.76 9.71
N ASP A 26 5.81 18.14 10.93
CA ASP A 26 5.98 17.27 12.08
C ASP A 26 4.81 16.29 12.20
N VAL A 27 5.14 15.03 12.44
CA VAL A 27 4.18 14.01 12.86
C VAL A 27 4.10 14.05 14.38
N ILE A 28 2.96 14.48 14.91
CA ILE A 28 2.74 14.64 16.34
C ILE A 28 2.16 13.34 16.91
N SER A 29 2.85 12.78 17.90
CA SER A 29 2.32 11.64 18.65
C SER A 29 1.18 12.10 19.56
N PRO A 30 -0.04 11.54 19.44
CA PRO A 30 -1.15 11.88 20.33
C PRO A 30 -0.91 11.38 21.76
N TYR A 31 0.02 10.44 21.94
CA TYR A 31 0.36 9.90 23.25
C TYR A 31 1.23 10.86 24.07
N THR A 32 2.18 11.54 23.42
CA THR A 32 3.11 12.47 24.09
C THR A 32 2.80 13.93 23.82
N ASN A 33 1.95 14.23 22.84
CA ASN A 33 1.68 15.55 22.27
C ASN A 33 2.96 16.28 21.82
N LYS A 34 3.95 15.50 21.35
CA LYS A 34 5.24 16.00 20.85
C LYS A 34 5.53 15.43 19.47
N PRO A 35 6.35 16.11 18.65
CA PRO A 35 6.85 15.54 17.42
C PRO A 35 7.55 14.21 17.68
N CYS A 36 7.19 13.16 16.93
CA CYS A 36 7.87 11.87 16.94
C CYS A 36 8.82 11.72 15.76
N TRP A 37 8.51 12.36 14.63
CA TRP A 37 9.35 12.51 13.44
C TRP A 37 8.83 13.61 12.53
N ALA A 38 9.61 13.95 11.51
CA ALA A 38 9.19 14.82 10.43
C ALA A 38 8.88 14.01 9.16
N SER A 39 8.02 14.51 8.33
CA SER A 39 7.72 13.92 7.02
C SER A 39 7.90 14.96 5.91
N ALA A 40 8.41 14.53 4.77
CA ALA A 40 8.49 15.35 3.58
C ALA A 40 7.07 15.79 3.16
N SER A 41 6.92 17.07 2.86
CA SER A 41 5.67 17.65 2.35
C SER A 41 5.72 17.70 0.84
N ALA A 42 4.84 16.97 0.16
CA ALA A 42 4.77 16.98 -1.30
C ALA A 42 4.19 18.30 -1.81
N SER A 43 4.78 18.84 -2.86
CA SER A 43 4.22 19.94 -3.64
C SER A 43 3.21 19.42 -4.69
N PRO A 44 2.41 20.28 -5.32
CA PRO A 44 1.58 19.90 -6.46
C PRO A 44 2.40 19.26 -7.60
N GLU A 45 3.61 19.75 -7.85
CA GLU A 45 4.52 19.24 -8.87
C GLU A 45 5.00 17.83 -8.51
N ASP A 46 5.26 17.54 -7.23
CA ASP A 46 5.59 16.19 -6.77
C ASP A 46 4.43 15.22 -6.99
N ALA A 47 3.21 15.67 -6.73
CA ALA A 47 2.01 14.87 -6.98
C ALA A 47 1.84 14.55 -8.47
N ILE A 48 2.08 15.53 -9.36
CA ILE A 48 2.04 15.33 -10.81
C ILE A 48 3.10 14.30 -11.23
N ARG A 49 4.35 14.44 -10.76
CA ARG A 49 5.44 13.48 -11.03
C ARG A 49 5.09 12.06 -10.56
N ALA A 50 4.41 11.94 -9.42
CA ALA A 50 3.97 10.63 -8.92
C ALA A 50 2.92 9.98 -9.83
N VAL A 51 1.97 10.77 -10.34
CA VAL A 51 0.97 10.29 -11.32
C VAL A 51 1.63 9.89 -12.64
N GLU A 52 2.52 10.72 -13.16
CA GLU A 52 3.28 10.42 -14.40
C GLU A 52 4.11 9.14 -14.28
N ALA A 53 4.76 8.94 -13.12
CA ALA A 53 5.51 7.71 -12.84
C ALA A 53 4.60 6.47 -12.79
N ALA A 54 3.42 6.59 -12.20
CA ALA A 54 2.43 5.51 -12.17
C ALA A 54 1.87 5.22 -13.57
N GLU A 55 1.60 6.25 -14.36
CA GLU A 55 1.13 6.11 -15.75
C GLU A 55 2.18 5.42 -16.61
N ALA A 56 3.45 5.82 -16.49
CA ALA A 56 4.56 5.19 -17.23
C ALA A 56 4.76 3.71 -16.84
N ALA A 57 4.47 3.33 -15.59
CA ALA A 57 4.57 1.94 -15.13
C ALA A 57 3.36 1.08 -15.56
N PHE A 58 2.20 1.68 -15.79
CA PHE A 58 0.94 0.96 -16.02
C PHE A 58 0.97 0.01 -17.21
N PRO A 59 1.50 0.33 -18.41
CA PRO A 59 1.49 -0.59 -19.55
C PRO A 59 2.17 -1.92 -19.25
N LYS A 60 3.31 -1.88 -18.59
CA LYS A 60 4.04 -3.09 -18.17
C LYS A 60 3.32 -3.84 -17.05
N TRP A 61 2.82 -3.12 -16.06
CA TRP A 61 2.11 -3.71 -14.92
C TRP A 61 0.81 -4.38 -15.33
N SER A 62 0.03 -3.75 -16.22
CA SER A 62 -1.24 -4.30 -16.72
C SER A 62 -1.08 -5.65 -17.41
N GLN A 63 0.08 -5.90 -18.04
CA GLN A 63 0.41 -7.16 -18.70
C GLN A 63 1.04 -8.21 -17.78
N THR A 64 1.27 -7.86 -16.50
CA THR A 64 1.87 -8.79 -15.53
C THR A 64 0.90 -9.94 -15.24
N LYS A 65 1.41 -11.17 -15.30
CA LYS A 65 0.60 -12.38 -15.05
C LYS A 65 -0.04 -12.35 -13.66
N PRO A 66 -1.29 -12.79 -13.50
CA PRO A 66 -1.99 -12.81 -12.21
C PRO A 66 -1.18 -13.48 -11.08
N ALA A 67 -0.54 -14.61 -11.37
CA ALA A 67 0.29 -15.30 -10.39
C ALA A 67 1.46 -14.45 -9.86
N VAL A 68 2.13 -13.70 -10.75
CA VAL A 68 3.23 -12.81 -10.34
C VAL A 68 2.72 -11.68 -9.43
N ARG A 69 1.59 -11.06 -9.77
CA ARG A 69 0.96 -10.04 -8.91
C ARG A 69 0.57 -10.59 -7.54
N ARG A 70 -0.01 -11.81 -7.51
CA ARG A 70 -0.31 -12.53 -6.27
C ARG A 70 0.94 -12.72 -5.43
N ASP A 71 2.02 -13.24 -6.02
CA ASP A 71 3.24 -13.58 -5.30
C ASP A 71 3.94 -12.34 -4.72
N ILE A 72 3.86 -11.19 -5.41
CA ILE A 72 4.32 -9.91 -4.88
C ILE A 72 3.54 -9.52 -3.61
N LEU A 73 2.21 -9.62 -3.62
CA LEU A 73 1.39 -9.29 -2.44
C LEU A 73 1.61 -10.27 -1.29
N LEU A 74 1.78 -11.57 -1.57
CA LEU A 74 2.10 -12.56 -0.54
C LEU A 74 3.46 -12.25 0.11
N LYS A 75 4.49 -11.96 -0.69
CA LYS A 75 5.80 -11.54 -0.18
C LYS A 75 5.71 -10.28 0.67
N ALA A 76 4.88 -9.32 0.26
CA ALA A 76 4.64 -8.11 1.04
C ALA A 76 3.97 -8.42 2.39
N ALA A 77 3.00 -9.32 2.43
CA ALA A 77 2.35 -9.78 3.66
C ALA A 77 3.37 -10.46 4.61
N ASP A 78 4.25 -11.31 4.06
CA ASP A 78 5.29 -11.99 4.84
C ASP A 78 6.30 -10.99 5.43
N LEU A 79 6.67 -9.96 4.68
CA LEU A 79 7.53 -8.87 5.17
C LEU A 79 6.86 -8.06 6.29
N LEU A 80 5.56 -7.77 6.17
CA LEU A 80 4.79 -7.10 7.23
C LEU A 80 4.75 -7.97 8.49
N GLU A 81 4.49 -9.26 8.34
CA GLU A 81 4.43 -10.20 9.46
C GLU A 81 5.79 -10.33 10.17
N SER A 82 6.88 -10.43 9.41
CA SER A 82 8.23 -10.49 9.98
C SER A 82 8.63 -9.22 10.75
N ARG A 83 7.93 -8.11 10.53
CA ARG A 83 8.15 -6.80 11.17
C ARG A 83 6.97 -6.38 12.05
N LEU A 84 6.17 -7.33 12.50
CA LEU A 84 4.92 -7.05 13.22
C LEU A 84 5.13 -6.10 14.41
N GLU A 85 6.10 -6.39 15.28
CA GLU A 85 6.35 -5.55 16.47
C GLU A 85 6.80 -4.13 16.11
N THR A 86 7.69 -3.98 15.12
CA THR A 86 8.11 -2.66 14.63
C THR A 86 6.93 -1.87 14.07
N ASN A 87 6.06 -2.52 13.28
CA ASN A 87 4.88 -1.90 12.72
C ASN A 87 3.87 -1.52 13.80
N ALA A 88 3.69 -2.37 14.80
CA ALA A 88 2.82 -2.10 15.94
C ALA A 88 3.35 -0.92 16.77
N GLU A 89 4.67 -0.78 16.94
CA GLU A 89 5.28 0.37 17.62
C GLU A 89 5.01 1.68 16.86
N TYR A 90 5.06 1.67 15.53
CA TYR A 90 4.69 2.84 14.75
C TYR A 90 3.23 3.22 14.95
N MET A 91 2.32 2.25 14.96
CA MET A 91 0.91 2.49 15.21
C MET A 91 0.68 3.10 16.61
N ARG A 92 1.37 2.61 17.63
CA ARG A 92 1.31 3.18 18.98
C ARG A 92 1.80 4.63 19.01
N THR A 93 2.92 4.88 18.36
CA THR A 93 3.59 6.19 18.40
C THR A 93 2.85 7.25 17.59
N GLU A 94 2.41 6.91 16.37
CA GLU A 94 1.82 7.86 15.43
C GLU A 94 0.33 8.11 15.65
N MET A 95 -0.42 7.11 16.06
CA MET A 95 -1.87 7.26 16.24
C MET A 95 -2.35 6.97 17.67
N GLY A 96 -1.44 6.69 18.61
CA GLY A 96 -1.81 6.42 20.00
C GLY A 96 -2.58 5.11 20.18
N ALA A 97 -2.40 4.14 19.28
CA ALA A 97 -3.08 2.87 19.37
C ALA A 97 -2.65 2.12 20.65
N ASP A 98 -3.60 1.44 21.29
CA ASP A 98 -3.30 0.52 22.38
C ASP A 98 -2.40 -0.64 21.92
N ALA A 99 -1.54 -1.15 22.81
CA ALA A 99 -0.61 -2.22 22.49
C ALA A 99 -1.34 -3.51 22.09
N GLY A 100 -2.45 -3.84 22.74
CA GLY A 100 -3.28 -4.97 22.37
C GLY A 100 -3.90 -4.78 20.99
N ALA A 101 -4.46 -3.61 20.73
CA ALA A 101 -5.06 -3.29 19.44
C ALA A 101 -4.01 -3.36 18.30
N SER A 102 -2.83 -2.76 18.48
CA SER A 102 -1.79 -2.73 17.44
C SER A 102 -1.19 -4.10 17.16
N ASN A 103 -0.86 -4.88 18.19
CA ASN A 103 -0.18 -6.17 18.04
C ASN A 103 -1.12 -7.31 17.64
N PHE A 104 -2.37 -7.31 18.15
CA PHE A 104 -3.27 -8.46 17.95
C PHE A 104 -4.41 -8.20 16.97
N PHE A 105 -4.68 -6.95 16.62
CA PHE A 105 -5.79 -6.63 15.73
C PHE A 105 -5.36 -5.85 14.48
N ILE A 106 -4.83 -4.63 14.61
CA ILE A 106 -4.61 -3.72 13.47
C ILE A 106 -3.59 -4.28 12.49
N VAL A 107 -2.38 -4.59 12.96
CA VAL A 107 -1.31 -5.10 12.07
C VAL A 107 -1.64 -6.49 11.54
N PRO A 108 -2.10 -7.47 12.36
CA PRO A 108 -2.51 -8.77 11.85
C PRO A 108 -3.71 -8.71 10.90
N LEU A 109 -4.64 -7.76 11.08
CA LEU A 109 -5.75 -7.57 10.14
C LEU A 109 -5.23 -7.13 8.77
N GLY A 110 -4.31 -6.16 8.72
CA GLY A 110 -3.70 -5.72 7.47
C GLY A 110 -3.00 -6.85 6.72
N ILE A 111 -2.23 -7.69 7.43
CA ILE A 111 -1.56 -8.88 6.87
C ILE A 111 -2.59 -9.86 6.29
N ARG A 112 -3.66 -10.18 7.04
CA ARG A 112 -4.73 -11.07 6.57
C ARG A 112 -5.44 -10.53 5.35
N MET A 113 -5.80 -9.24 5.35
CA MET A 113 -6.47 -8.60 4.21
C MET A 113 -5.59 -8.64 2.95
N MET A 114 -4.29 -8.43 3.09
CA MET A 114 -3.35 -8.52 1.96
C MET A 114 -3.30 -9.93 1.39
N ARG A 115 -3.21 -10.96 2.24
CA ARG A 115 -3.25 -12.38 1.81
C ARG A 115 -4.59 -12.75 1.17
N GLU A 116 -5.69 -12.25 1.72
CA GLU A 116 -7.03 -12.47 1.18
C GLU A 116 -7.18 -11.85 -0.23
N VAL A 117 -6.74 -10.61 -0.42
CA VAL A 117 -6.75 -9.96 -1.74
C VAL A 117 -5.84 -10.72 -2.71
N ALA A 118 -4.64 -11.10 -2.27
CA ALA A 118 -3.71 -11.87 -3.09
C ALA A 118 -4.32 -13.20 -3.56
N SER A 119 -5.04 -13.92 -2.69
CA SER A 119 -5.67 -15.21 -3.03
C SER A 119 -6.74 -15.09 -4.11
N ARG A 120 -7.38 -13.92 -4.24
CA ARG A 120 -8.44 -13.67 -5.22
C ARG A 120 -7.93 -13.26 -6.60
N ILE A 121 -6.68 -12.84 -6.72
CA ILE A 121 -6.13 -12.31 -8.00
C ILE A 121 -6.28 -13.31 -9.14
N THR A 122 -6.01 -14.59 -8.89
CA THR A 122 -6.04 -15.64 -9.92
C THR A 122 -7.46 -16.08 -10.29
N SER A 123 -8.48 -15.68 -9.53
CA SER A 123 -9.90 -15.96 -9.81
C SER A 123 -10.61 -14.81 -10.53
N ILE A 124 -9.90 -13.71 -10.83
CA ILE A 124 -10.45 -12.62 -11.65
C ILE A 124 -10.51 -13.09 -13.10
N CYS A 125 -11.69 -13.49 -13.56
CA CYS A 125 -11.94 -13.96 -14.91
C CYS A 125 -13.18 -13.29 -15.52
N GLY A 126 -13.28 -13.36 -16.83
CA GLY A 126 -14.50 -12.99 -17.55
C GLY A 126 -15.60 -14.04 -17.37
N SER A 127 -16.70 -13.83 -18.07
CA SER A 127 -17.82 -14.78 -18.08
C SER A 127 -18.49 -14.83 -19.46
N VAL A 128 -19.21 -15.91 -19.70
CA VAL A 128 -20.09 -16.06 -20.86
C VAL A 128 -21.52 -16.17 -20.29
N PRO A 129 -22.22 -15.05 -20.11
CA PRO A 129 -23.58 -15.08 -19.59
C PRO A 129 -24.57 -15.63 -20.60
N VAL A 130 -25.64 -16.23 -20.10
CA VAL A 130 -26.83 -16.52 -20.91
C VAL A 130 -27.53 -15.19 -21.21
N VAL A 131 -27.88 -14.97 -22.48
CA VAL A 131 -28.65 -13.80 -22.94
C VAL A 131 -30.07 -14.20 -23.25
N GLU A 132 -31.02 -13.28 -23.16
CA GLU A 132 -32.45 -13.55 -23.36
C GLU A 132 -32.79 -13.76 -24.84
N GLU A 133 -32.07 -13.12 -25.77
CA GLU A 133 -32.32 -13.14 -27.18
C GLU A 133 -31.82 -14.43 -27.83
N GLU A 134 -32.68 -15.14 -28.51
CA GLU A 134 -32.36 -16.38 -29.21
C GLU A 134 -31.33 -16.16 -30.32
N GLY A 135 -30.30 -17.02 -30.38
CA GLY A 135 -29.21 -16.93 -31.37
C GLY A 135 -28.12 -15.89 -31.04
N GLN A 136 -28.25 -15.19 -29.93
CA GLN A 136 -27.20 -14.28 -29.45
C GLN A 136 -26.31 -14.93 -28.40
N SER A 137 -25.08 -14.38 -28.26
CA SER A 137 -24.14 -14.73 -27.22
C SER A 137 -23.39 -13.48 -26.73
N ALA A 138 -22.97 -13.47 -25.47
CA ALA A 138 -22.20 -12.38 -24.90
C ALA A 138 -20.94 -12.93 -24.20
N ILE A 139 -19.85 -12.17 -24.28
CA ILE A 139 -18.62 -12.46 -23.56
C ILE A 139 -18.27 -11.21 -22.75
N VAL A 140 -18.03 -11.38 -21.46
CA VAL A 140 -17.62 -10.31 -20.54
C VAL A 140 -16.12 -10.44 -20.28
N PHE A 141 -15.37 -9.42 -20.62
CA PHE A 141 -13.95 -9.30 -20.29
C PHE A 141 -13.76 -8.46 -19.04
N LYS A 142 -12.70 -8.74 -18.28
CA LYS A 142 -12.22 -7.89 -17.19
C LYS A 142 -10.99 -7.16 -17.66
N GLU A 143 -11.00 -5.84 -17.54
CA GLU A 143 -9.91 -4.96 -17.93
C GLU A 143 -9.39 -4.19 -16.71
N PRO A 144 -8.09 -3.81 -16.68
CA PRO A 144 -7.55 -3.00 -15.61
C PRO A 144 -8.16 -1.59 -15.63
N MET A 145 -8.41 -1.02 -14.44
CA MET A 145 -8.98 0.33 -14.33
C MET A 145 -7.99 1.45 -14.65
N GLY A 146 -6.70 1.16 -14.71
CA GLY A 146 -5.66 2.18 -14.92
C GLY A 146 -5.00 2.63 -13.62
N VAL A 147 -4.51 3.86 -13.62
CA VAL A 147 -3.90 4.50 -12.45
C VAL A 147 -4.99 4.93 -11.47
N ILE A 148 -4.81 4.61 -10.20
CA ILE A 148 -5.77 4.88 -9.13
C ILE A 148 -5.11 5.75 -8.06
N LEU A 149 -5.79 6.80 -7.62
CA LEU A 149 -5.44 7.54 -6.41
C LEU A 149 -6.11 6.89 -5.20
N GLY A 150 -5.30 6.44 -4.24
CA GLY A 150 -5.77 5.95 -2.95
C GLY A 150 -5.62 7.05 -1.88
N LEU A 151 -6.73 7.48 -1.28
CA LEU A 151 -6.71 8.31 -0.08
C LEU A 151 -6.92 7.40 1.13
N VAL A 152 -5.86 7.19 1.88
CA VAL A 152 -5.85 6.19 2.97
C VAL A 152 -5.78 6.92 4.30
N PRO A 153 -6.80 6.77 5.18
CA PRO A 153 -6.75 7.35 6.51
C PRO A 153 -5.73 6.61 7.39
N TRP A 154 -5.12 7.32 8.32
CA TRP A 154 -4.00 6.86 9.15
C TRP A 154 -4.27 5.67 10.08
N PHE A 155 -5.49 5.29 10.35
CA PHE A 155 -5.78 4.10 11.15
C PHE A 155 -5.60 2.77 10.39
N VAL A 156 -5.26 2.84 9.10
CA VAL A 156 -4.88 1.68 8.29
C VAL A 156 -3.44 1.87 7.86
N LEU A 157 -2.53 1.13 8.41
CA LEU A 157 -1.13 0.80 8.03
C LEU A 157 -0.46 1.59 6.86
N VAL A 158 -0.73 2.89 6.72
CA VAL A 158 -0.30 3.69 5.57
C VAL A 158 1.20 3.93 5.55
N HIS A 159 1.82 4.07 6.72
CA HIS A 159 3.25 4.39 6.82
C HIS A 159 4.18 3.18 6.73
N THR A 160 3.64 1.98 6.67
CA THR A 160 4.42 0.74 6.64
C THR A 160 4.65 0.18 5.25
N PHE A 161 4.01 0.72 4.22
CA PHE A 161 4.22 0.31 2.83
C PHE A 161 5.49 0.91 2.21
N LYS A 162 6.60 0.94 2.94
CA LYS A 162 7.92 0.95 2.31
C LYS A 162 8.20 -0.44 1.74
N LEU A 163 7.45 -0.81 0.72
CA LEU A 163 7.73 -1.97 -0.08
C LEU A 163 8.93 -1.64 -0.97
N ASN A 164 10.12 -1.96 -0.49
CA ASN A 164 11.24 -2.17 -1.39
C ASN A 164 10.88 -3.40 -2.25
N LEU A 165 10.10 -3.17 -3.29
CA LEU A 165 9.90 -4.08 -4.40
C LEU A 165 11.09 -3.91 -5.34
N GLY A 166 12.30 -4.31 -4.85
CA GLY A 166 13.47 -4.45 -5.70
C GLY A 166 13.38 -5.73 -6.52
#